data_8f0404a92cabb60bc0b6eda594080e78
#
_entry.id   8f0404a92cabb60bc0b6eda594080e78
#
_cell.length_a   1.000
_cell.length_b   1.000
_cell.length_c   1.000
_cell.angle_alpha   90.00
_cell.angle_beta   90.00
_cell.angle_gamma   90.00
#
_symmetry.space_group_name_H-M   'P 1'
#
loop_
_entity.id
_entity.type
_entity.pdbx_description
1 polymer ?
#
loop_
_entity_poly.entity_id
_entity_poly.type
_entity_poly.pdbx_seq_one_letter_code
_entity_poly.pdbx_strand_id
1 'polypeptide(L)'
;TFPVGAKLDLAAGREYMFDRVYRQQPERFYTTDMHGVDWDKMTAAYRRFLPHIDNNYDFAELLSEWLGELNVSHTGGRFYPKGQSEPTASLGLFFDWNYTGKGMLIAEVVEKGPFDTANTRVKAGTVIEKIDGVEITPDADYYTLLNNKARKKTLVSLFDPQTKEHWEEVIIPITNGAFSDLLYSRWVKQRAADVDRWSGGRLGYVHIESMGDDSFRSVYSDILGKYNNREGIVIDTRFNGGGRLHEDIEILFSGQKYFTQVVRGRETCDMPSRRWNKPSIMVMCEANYSNAHGTPWV
;
A
#
# COMPACT_ATOMS: atom_id res chain seq x y z
N THR A 1 26.11 -16.23 26.57
CA THR A 1 25.77 -14.79 26.52
C THR A 1 25.27 -14.38 27.88
N PHE A 2 26.02 -13.50 28.57
CA PHE A 2 25.57 -12.90 29.81
C PHE A 2 24.72 -11.67 29.49
N PRO A 3 23.56 -11.46 30.13
CA PRO A 3 22.81 -10.24 29.98
C PRO A 3 23.58 -9.10 30.67
N VAL A 4 24.10 -8.17 29.87
CA VAL A 4 24.67 -6.93 30.39
C VAL A 4 23.53 -5.92 30.48
N GLY A 5 23.11 -5.59 31.70
CA GLY A 5 22.18 -4.50 31.95
C GLY A 5 22.90 -3.16 31.74
N ALA A 6 22.52 -2.41 30.71
CA ALA A 6 22.94 -1.03 30.52
C ALA A 6 21.83 -0.07 30.96
N LYS A 7 22.19 0.92 31.79
CA LYS A 7 21.26 2.03 32.09
C LYS A 7 21.33 3.04 30.94
N LEU A 8 20.27 3.14 30.19
CA LEU A 8 20.16 4.10 29.08
C LEU A 8 19.65 5.43 29.62
N ASP A 9 20.40 6.49 29.37
CA ASP A 9 19.91 7.86 29.50
C ASP A 9 19.29 8.29 28.16
N LEU A 10 17.95 8.25 28.11
CA LEU A 10 17.20 8.54 26.88
C LEU A 10 17.28 10.01 26.48
N ALA A 11 17.42 10.92 27.44
CA ALA A 11 17.56 12.36 27.15
C ALA A 11 18.92 12.65 26.50
N ALA A 12 20.00 12.17 27.10
CA ALA A 12 21.34 12.28 26.54
C ALA A 12 21.45 11.56 25.18
N GLY A 13 20.74 10.44 25.02
CA GLY A 13 20.63 9.73 23.74
C GLY A 13 19.99 10.55 22.63
N ARG A 14 18.90 11.26 22.91
CA ARG A 14 18.24 12.16 21.96
C ARG A 14 19.12 13.35 21.60
N GLU A 15 19.78 13.95 22.58
CA GLU A 15 20.73 15.03 22.35
C GLU A 15 21.89 14.60 21.45
N TYR A 16 22.48 13.44 21.72
CA TYR A 16 23.52 12.85 20.87
C TYR A 16 23.04 12.61 19.41
N MET A 17 21.81 12.09 19.24
CA MET A 17 21.25 11.84 17.92
C MET A 17 21.00 13.17 17.17
N PHE A 18 20.49 14.17 17.85
CA PHE A 18 20.29 15.51 17.28
C PHE A 18 21.63 16.12 16.81
N ASP A 19 22.65 16.07 17.65
CA ASP A 19 24.00 16.56 17.29
C ASP A 19 24.62 15.77 16.14
N ARG A 20 24.32 14.49 16.06
CA ARG A 20 24.77 13.66 14.93
C ARG A 20 24.10 14.07 13.62
N VAL A 21 22.81 14.34 13.62
CA VAL A 21 22.09 14.85 12.44
C VAL A 21 22.67 16.20 12.02
N TYR A 22 22.87 17.13 12.96
CA TYR A 22 23.49 18.44 12.69
C TYR A 22 24.80 18.33 11.93
N ARG A 23 25.70 17.45 12.39
CA ARG A 23 27.02 17.28 11.76
C ARG A 23 26.99 16.53 10.44
N GLN A 24 26.06 15.56 10.29
CA GLN A 24 26.04 14.70 9.09
C GLN A 24 25.31 15.32 7.90
N GLN A 25 24.36 16.19 8.11
CA GLN A 25 23.60 16.79 7.02
C GLN A 25 24.48 17.59 6.04
N PRO A 26 25.35 18.54 6.47
CA PRO A 26 26.20 19.27 5.55
C PRO A 26 27.16 18.38 4.75
N GLU A 27 27.60 17.26 5.35
CA GLU A 27 28.54 16.32 4.70
C GLU A 27 27.84 15.43 3.65
N ARG A 28 26.54 15.19 3.79
CA ARG A 28 25.80 14.21 2.97
C ARG A 28 24.78 14.81 2.06
N PHE A 29 24.45 16.08 2.24
CA PHE A 29 23.51 16.75 1.37
C PHE A 29 24.06 16.82 -0.06
N TYR A 30 23.19 16.66 -1.05
CA TYR A 30 23.60 16.51 -2.44
C TYR A 30 24.14 17.82 -3.09
N THR A 31 23.85 19.00 -2.47
CA THR A 31 24.45 20.28 -2.82
C THR A 31 25.16 20.89 -1.63
N THR A 32 26.26 21.57 -1.86
CA THR A 32 27.09 22.14 -0.77
C THR A 32 26.46 23.36 -0.09
N ASP A 33 25.55 24.05 -0.78
CA ASP A 33 24.84 25.23 -0.28
C ASP A 33 23.56 24.87 0.50
N MET A 34 23.19 23.59 0.58
CA MET A 34 22.01 23.11 1.29
C MET A 34 20.73 23.91 0.92
N HIS A 35 20.54 24.21 -0.36
CA HIS A 35 19.46 25.07 -0.90
C HIS A 35 19.44 26.51 -0.33
N GLY A 36 20.56 27.01 0.16
CA GLY A 36 20.67 28.33 0.78
C GLY A 36 20.09 28.40 2.20
N VAL A 37 19.81 27.23 2.81
CA VAL A 37 19.31 27.16 4.20
C VAL A 37 20.45 27.49 5.18
N ASP A 38 20.21 28.44 6.07
CA ASP A 38 21.09 28.71 7.23
C ASP A 38 20.91 27.59 8.26
N TRP A 39 21.69 26.51 8.09
CA TRP A 39 21.59 25.30 8.88
C TRP A 39 21.86 25.50 10.36
N ASP A 40 22.80 26.43 10.70
CA ASP A 40 23.12 26.75 12.09
C ASP A 40 21.95 27.44 12.76
N LYS A 41 21.33 28.41 12.08
CA LYS A 41 20.14 29.12 12.58
C LYS A 41 18.97 28.16 12.76
N MET A 42 18.68 27.27 11.78
CA MET A 42 17.62 26.31 11.91
C MET A 42 17.90 25.31 13.03
N THR A 43 19.14 24.83 13.15
CA THR A 43 19.55 23.95 14.26
C THR A 43 19.30 24.63 15.62
N ALA A 44 19.69 25.88 15.80
CA ALA A 44 19.46 26.60 17.04
C ALA A 44 17.96 26.78 17.35
N ALA A 45 17.15 27.05 16.32
CA ALA A 45 15.70 27.18 16.46
C ALA A 45 15.00 25.91 16.93
N TYR A 46 15.44 24.73 16.44
CA TYR A 46 14.85 23.44 16.81
C TYR A 46 15.45 22.85 18.10
N ARG A 47 16.73 23.09 18.39
CA ARG A 47 17.40 22.61 19.60
C ARG A 47 16.71 23.03 20.89
N ARG A 48 16.10 24.22 20.94
CA ARG A 48 15.38 24.73 22.13
C ARG A 48 14.22 23.82 22.58
N PHE A 49 13.70 22.97 21.70
CA PHE A 49 12.61 22.05 22.03
C PHE A 49 13.10 20.75 22.68
N LEU A 50 14.37 20.35 22.50
CA LEU A 50 14.92 19.10 23.03
C LEU A 50 14.69 18.88 24.53
N PRO A 51 14.87 19.89 25.42
CA PRO A 51 14.63 19.70 26.84
C PRO A 51 13.17 19.41 27.21
N HIS A 52 12.23 19.63 26.28
CA HIS A 52 10.80 19.46 26.50
C HIS A 52 10.27 18.15 25.90
N ILE A 53 11.16 17.35 25.25
CA ILE A 53 10.80 16.10 24.60
C ILE A 53 11.15 14.93 25.53
N ASP A 54 10.15 14.19 25.96
CA ASP A 54 10.30 13.05 26.86
C ASP A 54 10.11 11.69 26.19
N ASN A 55 9.62 11.64 24.97
CA ASN A 55 9.38 10.41 24.22
C ASN A 55 9.99 10.45 22.80
N ASN A 56 10.06 9.27 22.15
CA ASN A 56 10.70 9.15 20.85
C ASN A 56 9.76 9.46 19.68
N TYR A 57 8.45 9.54 19.88
CA TYR A 57 7.51 9.99 18.85
C TYR A 57 7.71 11.49 18.59
N ASP A 58 7.66 12.30 19.64
CA ASP A 58 7.87 13.75 19.55
C ASP A 58 9.30 14.06 19.08
N PHE A 59 10.27 13.22 19.46
CA PHE A 59 11.63 13.38 18.95
C PHE A 59 11.72 13.12 17.44
N ALA A 60 11.03 12.12 16.93
CA ALA A 60 10.99 11.83 15.50
C ALA A 60 10.27 12.94 14.72
N GLU A 61 9.22 13.52 15.29
CA GLU A 61 8.52 14.68 14.74
C GLU A 61 9.44 15.90 14.70
N LEU A 62 10.11 16.22 15.80
CA LEU A 62 11.10 17.30 15.84
C LEU A 62 12.16 17.15 14.73
N LEU A 63 12.68 15.94 14.55
CA LEU A 63 13.65 15.68 13.49
C LEU A 63 13.05 15.87 12.10
N SER A 64 11.79 15.45 11.90
CA SER A 64 11.10 15.55 10.61
C SER A 64 10.83 17.02 10.25
N GLU A 65 10.36 17.83 11.19
CA GLU A 65 10.14 19.25 10.98
C GLU A 65 11.45 19.99 10.69
N TRP A 66 12.47 19.74 11.51
CA TRP A 66 13.79 20.37 11.32
C TRP A 66 14.42 20.01 9.97
N LEU A 67 14.41 18.73 9.59
CA LEU A 67 14.93 18.29 8.30
C LEU A 67 14.06 18.78 7.13
N GLY A 68 12.77 19.03 7.37
CA GLY A 68 11.85 19.62 6.40
C GLY A 68 12.25 21.01 5.93
N GLU A 69 12.96 21.80 6.75
CA GLU A 69 13.50 23.11 6.38
C GLU A 69 14.46 23.05 5.18
N LEU A 70 15.06 21.90 4.93
CA LEU A 70 15.93 21.68 3.76
C LEU A 70 15.15 21.63 2.44
N ASN A 71 13.83 21.53 2.49
CA ASN A 71 12.94 21.44 1.32
C ASN A 71 13.43 20.43 0.26
N VAL A 72 13.72 19.23 0.72
CA VAL A 72 14.21 18.13 -0.13
C VAL A 72 13.50 16.83 0.20
N SER A 73 13.28 16.04 -0.83
CA SER A 73 12.68 14.69 -0.70
C SER A 73 13.59 13.75 0.10
N HIS A 74 12.99 12.75 0.74
CA HIS A 74 13.67 11.68 1.48
C HIS A 74 14.40 12.13 2.76
N THR A 75 13.97 13.23 3.37
CA THR A 75 14.40 13.66 4.71
C THR A 75 13.32 13.39 5.74
N GLY A 76 13.71 13.20 7.00
CA GLY A 76 12.79 13.04 8.12
C GLY A 76 13.29 12.05 9.16
N GLY A 77 12.59 12.00 10.30
CA GLY A 77 12.78 11.05 11.38
C GLY A 77 11.56 10.14 11.52
N ARG A 78 11.77 8.88 11.89
CA ARG A 78 10.67 7.93 12.19
C ARG A 78 11.04 7.12 13.42
N PHE A 79 10.05 6.89 14.26
CA PHE A 79 10.19 6.02 15.41
C PHE A 79 9.30 4.79 15.25
N TYR A 80 9.90 3.62 15.40
CA TYR A 80 9.20 2.34 15.39
C TYR A 80 9.33 1.72 16.78
N PRO A 81 8.28 1.73 17.60
CA PRO A 81 8.33 1.15 18.93
C PRO A 81 8.59 -0.36 18.85
N LYS A 82 9.48 -0.85 19.67
CA LYS A 82 9.64 -2.28 19.90
C LYS A 82 8.74 -2.65 21.08
N GLY A 83 7.67 -3.36 20.81
CA GLY A 83 6.72 -3.80 21.85
C GLY A 83 5.95 -5.02 21.39
N GLN A 84 5.27 -5.68 22.32
CA GLN A 84 4.28 -6.68 21.97
C GLN A 84 3.07 -5.92 21.39
N SER A 85 2.80 -6.14 20.11
CA SER A 85 1.55 -5.70 19.49
C SER A 85 0.54 -6.83 19.56
N GLU A 86 -0.71 -6.51 19.77
CA GLU A 86 -1.84 -7.44 19.61
C GLU A 86 -2.50 -7.18 18.25
N PRO A 87 -1.91 -7.69 17.15
CA PRO A 87 -2.40 -7.39 15.83
C PRO A 87 -3.78 -8.00 15.65
N THR A 88 -4.73 -7.17 15.31
CA THR A 88 -6.10 -7.57 14.98
C THR A 88 -6.13 -8.22 13.60
N ALA A 89 -6.78 -9.36 13.50
CA ALA A 89 -6.99 -10.05 12.22
C ALA A 89 -8.23 -9.51 11.50
N SER A 90 -8.31 -9.77 10.20
CA SER A 90 -9.46 -9.45 9.37
C SER A 90 -10.23 -10.70 8.97
N LEU A 91 -11.55 -10.60 8.98
CA LEU A 91 -12.46 -11.61 8.45
C LEU A 91 -12.62 -11.51 6.91
N GLY A 92 -12.08 -10.47 6.28
CA GLY A 92 -12.24 -10.24 4.84
C GLY A 92 -13.67 -9.84 4.45
N LEU A 93 -14.34 -9.08 5.30
CA LEU A 93 -15.74 -8.70 5.15
C LEU A 93 -15.92 -7.19 5.28
N PHE A 94 -16.96 -6.68 4.61
CA PHE A 94 -17.55 -5.38 4.94
C PHE A 94 -18.85 -5.59 5.68
N PHE A 95 -19.15 -4.70 6.64
CA PHE A 95 -20.35 -4.76 7.47
C PHE A 95 -21.28 -3.57 7.20
N ASP A 96 -22.58 -3.80 7.39
CA ASP A 96 -23.58 -2.73 7.40
C ASP A 96 -23.63 -2.11 8.80
N TRP A 97 -23.02 -0.95 8.95
CA TRP A 97 -22.95 -0.21 10.21
C TRP A 97 -24.29 0.41 10.64
N ASN A 98 -25.31 0.39 9.78
CA ASN A 98 -26.66 0.82 10.13
C ASN A 98 -27.50 -0.32 10.69
N TYR A 99 -26.97 -1.55 10.75
CA TYR A 99 -27.67 -2.68 11.32
C TYR A 99 -27.78 -2.55 12.84
N THR A 100 -29.02 -2.62 13.36
CA THR A 100 -29.33 -2.45 14.78
C THR A 100 -29.71 -3.77 15.50
N GLY A 101 -29.63 -4.89 14.78
CA GLY A 101 -29.89 -6.22 15.36
C GLY A 101 -28.69 -6.74 16.15
N LYS A 102 -28.84 -7.95 16.70
CA LYS A 102 -27.74 -8.64 17.39
C LYS A 102 -26.69 -9.10 16.36
N GLY A 103 -25.41 -8.98 16.72
CA GLY A 103 -24.30 -9.38 15.87
C GLY A 103 -23.96 -8.34 14.80
N MET A 104 -23.25 -8.77 13.75
CA MET A 104 -22.81 -7.93 12.64
C MET A 104 -23.35 -8.42 11.32
N LEU A 105 -24.12 -7.58 10.63
CA LEU A 105 -24.65 -7.86 9.29
C LEU A 105 -23.55 -7.69 8.23
N ILE A 106 -23.30 -8.73 7.47
CA ILE A 106 -22.35 -8.71 6.36
C ILE A 106 -22.95 -7.96 5.17
N ALA A 107 -22.31 -6.87 4.76
CA ALA A 107 -22.66 -6.12 3.56
C ALA A 107 -22.00 -6.70 2.31
N GLU A 108 -20.74 -7.17 2.41
CA GLU A 108 -20.00 -7.74 1.29
C GLU A 108 -18.98 -8.77 1.79
N VAL A 109 -18.82 -9.87 1.05
CA VAL A 109 -17.72 -10.83 1.20
C VAL A 109 -16.64 -10.45 0.19
N VAL A 110 -15.43 -10.15 0.67
CA VAL A 110 -14.32 -9.75 -0.21
C VAL A 110 -13.78 -10.98 -0.95
N GLU A 111 -13.66 -10.85 -2.27
CA GLU A 111 -13.13 -11.90 -3.15
C GLU A 111 -11.76 -12.39 -2.66
N LYS A 112 -11.56 -13.70 -2.61
CA LYS A 112 -10.38 -14.40 -2.06
C LYS A 112 -10.16 -14.19 -0.55
N GLY A 113 -11.12 -13.62 0.14
CA GLY A 113 -11.12 -13.52 1.60
C GLY A 113 -11.44 -14.85 2.30
N PRO A 114 -11.36 -14.90 3.64
CA PRO A 114 -11.59 -16.11 4.42
C PRO A 114 -12.94 -16.80 4.18
N PHE A 115 -13.96 -16.05 3.81
CA PHE A 115 -15.31 -16.56 3.51
C PHE A 115 -15.59 -16.72 2.02
N ASP A 116 -14.66 -16.37 1.12
CA ASP A 116 -14.82 -16.61 -0.32
C ASP A 116 -14.25 -17.99 -0.69
N THR A 117 -14.93 -19.03 -0.24
CA THR A 117 -14.55 -20.42 -0.48
C THR A 117 -15.75 -21.23 -0.97
N ALA A 118 -15.50 -22.33 -1.69
CA ALA A 118 -16.57 -23.16 -2.24
C ALA A 118 -17.46 -23.83 -1.17
N ASN A 119 -16.98 -23.92 0.06
CA ASN A 119 -17.68 -24.64 1.13
C ASN A 119 -18.45 -23.70 2.09
N THR A 120 -18.31 -22.40 1.93
CA THR A 120 -19.04 -21.43 2.78
C THR A 120 -20.47 -21.24 2.30
N ARG A 121 -21.35 -20.99 3.28
CA ARG A 121 -22.73 -20.53 3.05
C ARG A 121 -22.86 -19.02 3.26
N VAL A 122 -21.78 -18.36 3.69
CA VAL A 122 -21.76 -16.94 4.02
C VAL A 122 -21.88 -16.07 2.76
N LYS A 123 -22.77 -15.10 2.81
CA LYS A 123 -23.04 -14.11 1.74
C LYS A 123 -23.43 -12.77 2.34
N ALA A 124 -23.55 -11.74 1.54
CA ALA A 124 -24.18 -10.49 1.96
C ALA A 124 -25.59 -10.77 2.54
N GLY A 125 -25.90 -10.15 3.67
CA GLY A 125 -27.12 -10.38 4.42
C GLY A 125 -27.02 -11.47 5.51
N THR A 126 -25.92 -12.21 5.61
CA THR A 126 -25.63 -13.10 6.74
C THR A 126 -25.19 -12.26 7.96
N VAL A 127 -25.57 -12.67 9.15
CA VAL A 127 -25.16 -12.05 10.42
C VAL A 127 -24.13 -12.92 11.13
N ILE A 128 -23.04 -12.32 11.60
CA ILE A 128 -22.11 -12.95 12.54
C ILE A 128 -22.61 -12.68 13.96
N GLU A 129 -22.97 -13.73 14.70
CA GLU A 129 -23.47 -13.62 16.06
C GLU A 129 -22.38 -13.78 17.11
N LYS A 130 -21.41 -14.72 16.86
CA LYS A 130 -20.34 -15.03 17.84
C LYS A 130 -19.02 -15.29 17.13
N ILE A 131 -17.93 -15.01 17.84
CA ILE A 131 -16.57 -15.39 17.47
C ILE A 131 -15.98 -16.21 18.64
N ASP A 132 -15.56 -17.46 18.37
CA ASP A 132 -15.07 -18.42 19.37
C ASP A 132 -16.00 -18.55 20.60
N GLY A 133 -17.32 -18.54 20.35
CA GLY A 133 -18.35 -18.65 21.37
C GLY A 133 -18.70 -17.35 22.11
N VAL A 134 -17.93 -16.27 21.90
CA VAL A 134 -18.21 -14.96 22.50
C VAL A 134 -19.23 -14.20 21.67
N GLU A 135 -20.33 -13.80 22.28
CA GLU A 135 -21.43 -13.09 21.63
C GLU A 135 -21.03 -11.65 21.27
N ILE A 136 -21.40 -11.22 20.06
CA ILE A 136 -21.20 -9.86 19.58
C ILE A 136 -22.44 -9.05 19.92
N THR A 137 -22.29 -8.12 20.86
CA THR A 137 -23.35 -7.17 21.22
C THR A 137 -23.15 -5.83 20.51
N PRO A 138 -24.20 -5.00 20.35
CA PRO A 138 -24.05 -3.71 19.64
C PRO A 138 -23.01 -2.77 20.25
N ASP A 139 -22.77 -2.87 21.56
CA ASP A 139 -21.81 -2.03 22.30
C ASP A 139 -20.41 -2.67 22.40
N ALA A 140 -20.22 -3.89 21.88
CA ALA A 140 -18.94 -4.57 21.98
C ALA A 140 -17.98 -4.18 20.87
N ASP A 141 -16.75 -3.88 21.25
CA ASP A 141 -15.64 -3.81 20.29
C ASP A 141 -15.25 -5.24 19.86
N TYR A 142 -15.87 -5.72 18.79
CA TYR A 142 -15.62 -7.06 18.25
C TYR A 142 -14.18 -7.23 17.71
N TYR A 143 -13.45 -6.16 17.42
CA TYR A 143 -12.06 -6.24 16.97
C TYR A 143 -11.17 -6.92 18.00
N THR A 144 -11.48 -6.77 19.29
CA THR A 144 -10.73 -7.42 20.37
C THR A 144 -10.81 -8.95 20.28
N LEU A 145 -11.93 -9.49 19.77
CA LEU A 145 -12.10 -10.93 19.55
C LEU A 145 -11.23 -11.48 18.41
N LEU A 146 -10.70 -10.60 17.58
CA LEU A 146 -9.83 -10.93 16.45
C LEU A 146 -8.34 -10.68 16.75
N ASN A 147 -8.00 -10.17 17.92
CA ASN A 147 -6.61 -9.95 18.31
C ASN A 147 -5.83 -11.26 18.33
N ASN A 148 -4.67 -11.27 17.66
CA ASN A 148 -3.80 -12.43 17.52
C ASN A 148 -4.44 -13.67 16.84
N LYS A 149 -5.54 -13.50 16.08
CA LYS A 149 -6.27 -14.59 15.39
C LYS A 149 -5.80 -14.83 13.95
N ALA A 150 -5.00 -13.94 13.37
CA ALA A 150 -4.50 -14.15 12.01
C ALA A 150 -3.80 -15.52 11.86
N ARG A 151 -4.18 -16.26 10.81
CA ARG A 151 -3.66 -17.61 10.50
C ARG A 151 -4.02 -18.69 11.54
N LYS A 152 -4.98 -18.44 12.43
CA LYS A 152 -5.48 -19.43 13.40
C LYS A 152 -6.91 -19.79 13.07
N LYS A 153 -7.29 -21.06 13.29
CA LYS A 153 -8.68 -21.49 13.17
C LYS A 153 -9.53 -20.73 14.18
N THR A 154 -10.62 -20.16 13.70
CA THR A 154 -11.56 -19.35 14.49
C THR A 154 -12.97 -19.84 14.18
N LEU A 155 -13.73 -20.15 15.20
CA LEU A 155 -15.13 -20.57 15.08
C LEU A 155 -16.01 -19.32 14.97
N VAL A 156 -16.91 -19.28 13.99
CA VAL A 156 -17.84 -18.19 13.78
C VAL A 156 -19.25 -18.73 13.77
N SER A 157 -20.11 -18.24 14.66
CA SER A 157 -21.55 -18.56 14.68
C SER A 157 -22.31 -17.56 13.84
N LEU A 158 -23.14 -18.05 12.96
CA LEU A 158 -23.76 -17.35 11.83
C LEU A 158 -25.27 -17.50 11.86
N PHE A 159 -25.98 -16.49 11.36
CA PHE A 159 -27.43 -16.44 11.26
C PHE A 159 -27.86 -15.87 9.90
N ASP A 160 -28.81 -16.52 9.24
CA ASP A 160 -29.48 -15.98 8.07
C ASP A 160 -30.84 -15.39 8.48
N PRO A 161 -31.02 -14.06 8.43
CA PRO A 161 -32.29 -13.42 8.81
C PRO A 161 -33.47 -13.80 7.90
N GLN A 162 -33.22 -14.26 6.68
CA GLN A 162 -34.26 -14.64 5.71
C GLN A 162 -34.81 -16.05 5.99
N THR A 163 -33.89 -17.03 6.14
CA THR A 163 -34.25 -18.44 6.37
C THR A 163 -34.45 -18.78 7.85
N LYS A 164 -33.97 -17.90 8.77
CA LYS A 164 -33.95 -18.13 10.24
C LYS A 164 -33.04 -19.28 10.66
N GLU A 165 -32.14 -19.69 9.81
CA GLU A 165 -31.17 -20.73 10.12
C GLU A 165 -29.96 -20.19 10.88
N HIS A 166 -29.49 -20.98 11.84
CA HIS A 166 -28.22 -20.78 12.53
C HIS A 166 -27.25 -21.89 12.14
N TRP A 167 -25.98 -21.56 11.93
CA TRP A 167 -24.93 -22.52 11.69
C TRP A 167 -23.58 -21.99 12.16
N GLU A 168 -22.58 -22.83 12.12
CA GLU A 168 -21.21 -22.46 12.48
C GLU A 168 -20.24 -22.82 11.35
N GLU A 169 -19.24 -22.00 11.18
CA GLU A 169 -18.12 -22.24 10.27
C GLU A 169 -16.80 -22.00 10.99
N VAL A 170 -15.78 -22.80 10.63
CA VAL A 170 -14.41 -22.60 11.07
C VAL A 170 -13.64 -21.94 9.94
N ILE A 171 -13.16 -20.74 10.16
CA ILE A 171 -12.40 -19.97 9.19
C ILE A 171 -10.99 -19.69 9.70
N ILE A 172 -10.14 -19.21 8.83
CA ILE A 172 -8.79 -18.74 9.16
C ILE A 172 -8.71 -17.25 8.81
N PRO A 173 -8.83 -16.35 9.80
CA PRO A 173 -8.70 -14.92 9.57
C PRO A 173 -7.33 -14.55 8.99
N ILE A 174 -7.30 -13.50 8.19
CA ILE A 174 -6.09 -12.98 7.54
C ILE A 174 -5.52 -11.79 8.31
N THR A 175 -4.28 -11.42 8.03
CA THR A 175 -3.68 -10.19 8.56
C THR A 175 -4.31 -8.96 7.91
N ASN A 176 -4.25 -7.79 8.55
CA ASN A 176 -4.69 -6.54 7.94
C ASN A 176 -3.89 -6.20 6.67
N GLY A 177 -2.60 -6.56 6.62
CA GLY A 177 -1.81 -6.42 5.38
C GLY A 177 -2.40 -7.24 4.24
N ALA A 178 -2.67 -8.54 4.46
CA ALA A 178 -3.30 -9.38 3.46
C ALA A 178 -4.72 -8.89 3.06
N PHE A 179 -5.47 -8.31 3.99
CA PHE A 179 -6.75 -7.70 3.67
C PHE A 179 -6.58 -6.46 2.79
N SER A 180 -5.60 -5.60 3.10
CA SER A 180 -5.26 -4.45 2.24
C SER A 180 -4.87 -4.87 0.82
N ASP A 181 -4.13 -5.97 0.67
CA ASP A 181 -3.77 -6.52 -0.66
C ASP A 181 -5.02 -6.97 -1.44
N LEU A 182 -6.01 -7.56 -0.76
CA LEU A 182 -7.30 -7.91 -1.38
C LEU A 182 -8.08 -6.66 -1.81
N LEU A 183 -8.12 -5.63 -0.96
CA LEU A 183 -8.79 -4.36 -1.28
C LEU A 183 -8.11 -3.64 -2.44
N TYR A 184 -6.79 -3.65 -2.48
CA TYR A 184 -6.02 -3.13 -3.60
C TYR A 184 -6.37 -3.87 -4.90
N SER A 185 -6.33 -5.20 -4.87
CA SER A 185 -6.69 -6.03 -6.04
C SER A 185 -8.12 -5.76 -6.52
N ARG A 186 -9.07 -5.62 -5.58
CA ARG A 186 -10.47 -5.25 -5.86
C ARG A 186 -10.55 -3.89 -6.53
N TRP A 187 -9.82 -2.89 -6.02
CA TRP A 187 -9.81 -1.54 -6.58
C TRP A 187 -9.27 -1.52 -8.01
N VAL A 188 -8.13 -2.18 -8.27
CA VAL A 188 -7.55 -2.29 -9.62
C VAL A 188 -8.52 -2.97 -10.59
N LYS A 189 -9.16 -4.06 -10.16
CA LYS A 189 -10.15 -4.81 -10.96
C LYS A 189 -11.36 -3.94 -11.33
N GLN A 190 -11.87 -3.14 -10.39
CA GLN A 190 -12.97 -2.21 -10.62
C GLN A 190 -12.57 -1.11 -11.61
N ARG A 191 -11.39 -0.51 -11.46
CA ARG A 191 -10.90 0.52 -12.40
C ARG A 191 -10.71 -0.05 -13.80
N ALA A 192 -10.14 -1.24 -13.92
CA ALA A 192 -10.02 -1.91 -15.22
C ALA A 192 -11.39 -2.17 -15.86
N ALA A 193 -12.37 -2.61 -15.09
CA ALA A 193 -13.75 -2.82 -15.58
C ALA A 193 -14.43 -1.52 -15.99
N ASP A 194 -14.22 -0.42 -15.27
CA ASP A 194 -14.75 0.90 -15.61
C ASP A 194 -14.16 1.40 -16.93
N VAL A 195 -12.83 1.30 -17.12
CA VAL A 195 -12.18 1.70 -18.38
C VAL A 195 -12.67 0.84 -19.54
N ASP A 196 -12.78 -0.47 -19.35
CA ASP A 196 -13.33 -1.37 -20.38
C ASP A 196 -14.74 -0.98 -20.79
N ARG A 197 -15.64 -0.78 -19.81
CA ARG A 197 -17.03 -0.39 -20.02
C ARG A 197 -17.15 0.97 -20.72
N TRP A 198 -16.46 2.00 -20.24
CA TRP A 198 -16.56 3.35 -20.78
C TRP A 198 -15.96 3.49 -22.18
N SER A 199 -14.94 2.70 -22.48
CA SER A 199 -14.32 2.68 -23.80
C SER A 199 -15.00 1.74 -24.80
N GLY A 200 -16.01 0.96 -24.38
CA GLY A 200 -16.59 -0.10 -25.19
C GLY A 200 -15.57 -1.19 -25.56
N GLY A 201 -14.66 -1.52 -24.63
CA GLY A 201 -13.62 -2.53 -24.82
C GLY A 201 -12.41 -2.06 -25.64
N ARG A 202 -12.31 -0.79 -26.01
CA ARG A 202 -11.21 -0.29 -26.86
C ARG A 202 -9.92 -0.01 -26.09
N LEU A 203 -10.02 0.35 -24.80
CA LEU A 203 -8.86 0.70 -23.95
C LEU A 203 -8.55 -0.40 -22.94
N GLY A 204 -7.27 -0.58 -22.65
CA GLY A 204 -6.79 -1.35 -21.52
C GLY A 204 -6.53 -0.45 -20.30
N TYR A 205 -6.29 -1.07 -19.14
CA TYR A 205 -5.93 -0.39 -17.90
C TYR A 205 -4.89 -1.19 -17.13
N VAL A 206 -3.83 -0.52 -16.72
CA VAL A 206 -2.85 -1.07 -15.79
C VAL A 206 -2.60 -0.10 -14.64
N HIS A 207 -2.38 -0.64 -13.44
CA HIS A 207 -1.95 0.14 -12.30
C HIS A 207 -0.52 -0.25 -11.93
N ILE A 208 0.34 0.75 -11.76
CA ILE A 208 1.71 0.57 -11.29
C ILE A 208 1.73 0.87 -9.79
N GLU A 209 1.63 -0.17 -8.96
CA GLU A 209 1.53 -0.05 -7.50
C GLU A 209 2.78 0.53 -6.87
N SER A 210 3.95 0.08 -7.33
CA SER A 210 5.26 0.54 -6.90
C SER A 210 6.24 0.55 -8.05
N MET A 211 7.32 1.31 -7.94
CA MET A 211 8.38 1.33 -8.96
C MET A 211 9.38 0.21 -8.71
N GLY A 212 8.90 -1.05 -8.74
CA GLY A 212 9.65 -2.27 -8.50
C GLY A 212 9.37 -3.38 -9.53
N ASP A 213 10.19 -4.43 -9.48
CA ASP A 213 10.18 -5.52 -10.47
C ASP A 213 8.84 -6.26 -10.56
N ASP A 214 8.17 -6.51 -9.43
CA ASP A 214 6.88 -7.20 -9.41
C ASP A 214 5.79 -6.40 -10.14
N SER A 215 5.75 -5.08 -9.93
CA SER A 215 4.85 -4.18 -10.66
C SER A 215 5.18 -4.16 -12.15
N PHE A 216 6.47 -4.13 -12.52
CA PHE A 216 6.89 -4.17 -13.92
C PHE A 216 6.46 -5.45 -14.61
N ARG A 217 6.67 -6.61 -14.00
CA ARG A 217 6.27 -7.91 -14.54
C ARG A 217 4.76 -8.00 -14.78
N SER A 218 3.97 -7.48 -13.83
CA SER A 218 2.52 -7.44 -13.94
C SER A 218 2.08 -6.56 -15.12
N VAL A 219 2.59 -5.33 -15.18
CA VAL A 219 2.29 -4.37 -16.26
C VAL A 219 2.72 -4.90 -17.62
N TYR A 220 3.94 -5.43 -17.71
CA TYR A 220 4.49 -6.01 -18.92
C TYR A 220 3.63 -7.17 -19.43
N SER A 221 3.24 -8.08 -18.55
CA SER A 221 2.37 -9.21 -18.87
C SER A 221 1.00 -8.75 -19.35
N ASP A 222 0.38 -7.79 -18.65
CA ASP A 222 -0.94 -7.29 -19.00
C ASP A 222 -0.94 -6.53 -20.34
N ILE A 223 0.06 -5.67 -20.57
CA ILE A 223 0.15 -4.86 -21.78
C ILE A 223 0.39 -5.72 -23.01
N LEU A 224 1.36 -6.64 -22.96
CA LEU A 224 1.72 -7.47 -24.10
C LEU A 224 0.87 -8.72 -24.26
N GLY A 225 0.13 -9.10 -23.21
CA GLY A 225 -0.81 -10.23 -23.22
C GLY A 225 -2.26 -9.77 -23.28
N LYS A 226 -2.85 -9.53 -22.11
CA LYS A 226 -4.28 -9.23 -21.92
C LYS A 226 -4.79 -8.06 -22.76
N TYR A 227 -4.00 -6.99 -22.90
CA TYR A 227 -4.39 -5.76 -23.59
C TYR A 227 -3.75 -5.58 -24.97
N ASN A 228 -3.03 -6.59 -25.46
CA ASN A 228 -2.32 -6.50 -26.74
C ASN A 228 -3.22 -6.07 -27.92
N ASN A 229 -4.48 -6.48 -27.93
CA ASN A 229 -5.45 -6.14 -28.98
C ASN A 229 -6.20 -4.82 -28.77
N ARG A 230 -5.94 -4.09 -27.67
CA ARG A 230 -6.58 -2.81 -27.38
C ARG A 230 -6.01 -1.69 -28.25
N GLU A 231 -6.81 -0.65 -28.49
CA GLU A 231 -6.42 0.53 -29.30
C GLU A 231 -5.52 1.48 -28.52
N GLY A 232 -5.61 1.49 -27.20
CA GLY A 232 -4.84 2.33 -26.32
C GLY A 232 -4.84 1.79 -24.87
N ILE A 233 -4.11 2.43 -23.98
CA ILE A 233 -4.01 2.01 -22.59
C ILE A 233 -4.02 3.20 -21.62
N VAL A 234 -4.67 3.01 -20.48
CA VAL A 234 -4.60 3.89 -19.33
C VAL A 234 -3.57 3.32 -18.35
N ILE A 235 -2.54 4.10 -18.06
CA ILE A 235 -1.49 3.77 -17.09
C ILE A 235 -1.77 4.57 -15.82
N ASP A 236 -2.17 3.89 -14.76
CA ASP A 236 -2.49 4.54 -13.48
C ASP A 236 -1.33 4.36 -12.51
N THR A 237 -0.76 5.46 -12.03
CA THR A 237 0.33 5.49 -11.06
C THR A 237 -0.09 6.09 -9.73
N ARG A 238 -1.38 6.37 -9.54
CA ARG A 238 -1.85 6.99 -8.30
C ARG A 238 -1.45 6.21 -7.08
N PHE A 239 -1.04 6.92 -6.03
CA PHE A 239 -0.61 6.39 -4.74
C PHE A 239 0.70 5.58 -4.77
N ASN A 240 1.45 5.64 -5.86
CA ASN A 240 2.73 4.94 -5.98
C ASN A 240 3.81 5.67 -5.17
N GLY A 241 4.41 4.97 -4.21
CA GLY A 241 5.43 5.50 -3.30
C GLY A 241 6.85 5.57 -3.89
N GLY A 242 7.05 5.18 -5.15
CA GLY A 242 8.36 5.22 -5.81
C GLY A 242 9.09 3.88 -5.82
N GLY A 243 10.38 3.95 -6.11
CA GLY A 243 11.28 2.82 -6.30
C GLY A 243 12.34 3.14 -7.36
N ARG A 244 12.55 2.22 -8.33
CA ARG A 244 13.47 2.38 -9.46
C ARG A 244 12.96 1.63 -10.69
N LEU A 245 12.03 2.20 -11.42
CA LEU A 245 11.41 1.54 -12.59
C LEU A 245 11.15 2.47 -13.78
N HIS A 246 11.34 3.79 -13.63
CA HIS A 246 10.94 4.75 -14.66
C HIS A 246 11.64 4.50 -16.01
N GLU A 247 12.91 4.08 -16.01
CA GLU A 247 13.66 3.78 -17.24
C GLU A 247 13.07 2.55 -17.97
N ASP A 248 12.70 1.49 -17.24
CA ASP A 248 12.08 0.31 -17.85
C ASP A 248 10.69 0.62 -18.39
N ILE A 249 9.93 1.46 -17.69
CA ILE A 249 8.63 1.96 -18.15
C ILE A 249 8.81 2.81 -19.41
N GLU A 250 9.78 3.71 -19.42
CA GLU A 250 10.10 4.52 -20.59
C GLU A 250 10.41 3.63 -21.80
N ILE A 251 11.31 2.66 -21.66
CA ILE A 251 11.67 1.73 -22.75
C ILE A 251 10.45 0.95 -23.25
N LEU A 252 9.56 0.52 -22.35
CA LEU A 252 8.36 -0.22 -22.71
C LEU A 252 7.38 0.62 -23.55
N PHE A 253 7.23 1.91 -23.24
CA PHE A 253 6.22 2.79 -23.86
C PHE A 253 6.78 3.68 -24.99
N SER A 254 8.07 4.01 -24.98
CA SER A 254 8.67 4.94 -25.94
C SER A 254 9.73 4.31 -26.87
N GLY A 255 10.08 3.07 -26.66
CA GLY A 255 11.11 2.37 -27.44
C GLY A 255 10.92 2.52 -28.96
N GLN A 256 11.87 3.19 -29.63
CA GLN A 256 11.75 3.49 -31.06
C GLN A 256 11.99 2.26 -31.93
N LYS A 257 11.17 2.12 -32.96
CA LYS A 257 11.37 1.10 -34.00
C LYS A 257 12.70 1.33 -34.72
N TYR A 258 13.55 0.30 -34.80
CA TYR A 258 14.81 0.37 -35.50
C TYR A 258 14.88 -0.53 -36.76
N PHE A 259 14.08 -1.60 -36.87
CA PHE A 259 13.84 -2.29 -38.13
C PHE A 259 12.58 -3.17 -38.09
N THR A 260 12.15 -3.66 -39.28
CA THR A 260 11.06 -4.62 -39.43
C THR A 260 11.63 -5.95 -39.89
N GLN A 261 11.24 -7.04 -39.25
CA GLN A 261 11.59 -8.38 -39.68
C GLN A 261 10.64 -8.83 -40.81
N VAL A 262 11.25 -9.29 -41.91
CA VAL A 262 10.51 -9.75 -43.09
C VAL A 262 10.89 -11.21 -43.39
N VAL A 263 9.89 -12.09 -43.49
CA VAL A 263 10.07 -13.50 -43.81
C VAL A 263 9.29 -13.82 -45.10
N ARG A 264 10.01 -14.26 -46.14
CA ARG A 264 9.40 -14.57 -47.44
C ARG A 264 8.55 -13.43 -48.02
N GLY A 265 9.00 -12.20 -47.88
CA GLY A 265 8.33 -11.00 -48.38
C GLY A 265 7.14 -10.54 -47.51
N ARG A 266 6.88 -11.16 -46.36
CA ARG A 266 5.83 -10.76 -45.41
C ARG A 266 6.45 -10.16 -44.15
N GLU A 267 6.01 -8.96 -43.76
CA GLU A 267 6.36 -8.36 -42.50
C GLU A 267 5.81 -9.22 -41.35
N THR A 268 6.65 -9.59 -40.40
CA THR A 268 6.29 -10.44 -39.26
C THR A 268 6.23 -9.68 -37.97
N CYS A 269 7.20 -8.82 -37.68
CA CYS A 269 7.19 -7.98 -36.50
C CYS A 269 8.14 -6.79 -36.64
N ASP A 270 7.88 -5.75 -35.90
CA ASP A 270 8.80 -4.63 -35.69
C ASP A 270 9.74 -4.88 -34.51
N MET A 271 10.95 -4.32 -34.56
CA MET A 271 11.92 -4.36 -33.49
C MET A 271 12.13 -2.96 -32.87
N PRO A 272 12.12 -2.85 -31.52
CA PRO A 272 11.93 -3.91 -30.53
C PRO A 272 10.48 -4.43 -30.55
N SER A 273 10.32 -5.75 -30.49
CA SER A 273 9.00 -6.39 -30.58
C SER A 273 8.22 -6.31 -29.25
N ARG A 274 8.93 -6.06 -28.14
CA ARG A 274 8.38 -6.05 -26.79
C ARG A 274 8.22 -4.62 -26.28
N ARG A 275 7.35 -3.87 -26.95
CA ARG A 275 7.02 -2.49 -26.59
C ARG A 275 5.54 -2.21 -26.82
N TRP A 276 5.02 -1.23 -26.12
CA TRP A 276 3.71 -0.67 -26.41
C TRP A 276 3.88 0.46 -27.43
N ASN A 277 3.26 0.33 -28.59
CA ASN A 277 3.38 1.28 -29.72
C ASN A 277 2.06 1.94 -30.09
N LYS A 278 1.09 1.89 -29.19
CA LYS A 278 -0.24 2.47 -29.37
C LYS A 278 -0.44 3.62 -28.36
N PRO A 279 -1.47 4.47 -28.53
CA PRO A 279 -1.73 5.56 -27.62
C PRO A 279 -1.80 5.13 -26.15
N SER A 280 -1.22 5.93 -25.27
CA SER A 280 -1.28 5.77 -23.84
C SER A 280 -1.60 7.10 -23.16
N ILE A 281 -2.22 7.03 -22.00
CA ILE A 281 -2.43 8.15 -21.10
C ILE A 281 -2.05 7.74 -19.69
N MET A 282 -1.31 8.61 -18.99
CA MET A 282 -0.94 8.39 -17.60
C MET A 282 -1.87 9.15 -16.66
N VAL A 283 -2.33 8.46 -15.60
CA VAL A 283 -3.10 9.02 -14.50
C VAL A 283 -2.22 9.03 -13.26
N MET A 284 -2.10 10.19 -12.61
CA MET A 284 -1.29 10.41 -11.43
C MET A 284 -2.05 11.19 -10.37
N CYS A 285 -1.51 11.31 -9.15
CA CYS A 285 -2.05 12.16 -8.09
C CYS A 285 -0.91 12.76 -7.25
N GLU A 286 -1.26 13.65 -6.33
CA GLU A 286 -0.32 14.35 -5.45
C GLU A 286 0.45 13.39 -4.51
N ALA A 287 -0.07 12.19 -4.29
CA ALA A 287 0.58 11.16 -3.49
C ALA A 287 1.66 10.37 -4.24
N ASN A 288 1.86 10.62 -5.55
CA ASN A 288 2.99 10.04 -6.26
C ASN A 288 4.31 10.56 -5.67
N TYR A 289 5.17 9.65 -5.25
CA TYR A 289 6.40 10.02 -4.55
C TYR A 289 7.65 9.45 -5.22
N SER A 290 8.80 10.14 -5.05
CA SER A 290 10.11 9.67 -5.52
C SER A 290 10.11 9.33 -7.03
N ASN A 291 10.54 8.14 -7.41
CA ASN A 291 10.61 7.69 -8.80
C ASN A 291 9.25 7.73 -9.52
N ALA A 292 8.14 7.52 -8.80
CA ALA A 292 6.80 7.64 -9.37
C ALA A 292 6.41 9.08 -9.75
N HIS A 293 6.97 10.08 -9.08
CA HIS A 293 6.80 11.48 -9.43
C HIS A 293 7.51 11.81 -10.77
N GLY A 294 8.66 11.21 -11.04
CA GLY A 294 9.41 11.40 -12.29
C GLY A 294 8.84 10.64 -13.49
N THR A 295 8.07 9.58 -13.26
CA THR A 295 7.56 8.71 -14.35
C THR A 295 6.74 9.44 -15.41
N PRO A 296 5.88 10.42 -15.10
CA PRO A 296 5.12 11.16 -16.12
C PRO A 296 5.95 12.03 -17.07
N TRP A 297 7.24 12.24 -16.78
CA TRP A 297 8.15 13.01 -17.62
C TRP A 297 8.79 12.17 -18.75
N VAL A 298 8.74 10.88 -18.67
CA VAL A 298 9.28 9.92 -19.63
C VAL A 298 8.19 9.23 -20.43
#